data_4f44e11f74037fe2a22f98d0182b144c
#
_entry.id   4f44e11f74037fe2a22f98d0182b144c
#
_cell.length_a   1.000
_cell.length_b   1.000
_cell.length_c   1.000
_cell.angle_alpha   90.00
_cell.angle_beta   90.00
_cell.angle_gamma   90.00
#
_symmetry.space_group_name_H-M   'P 1'
#
loop_
_entity.id
_entity.type
_entity.pdbx_description
1 polymer ?
#
loop_
_entity_poly.entity_id
_entity_poly.type
_entity_poly.pdbx_seq_one_letter_code
_entity_poly.pdbx_strand_id
1 'polypeptide(L)'
;VNAGFPEALADAEFLSLTTFRRDGTPVATAVWAAPDGDRLVVWTPAASGKVRRLRHTARVTLVPCDRRGVVDAGAGEPVEGLARLLPPAELGPVRRAMTAKYGWKFREFAALLRFVGLTRLHRLIRSGGLRRAAGGPVGVEIRPAD
;
A
#
# COMPACT_ATOMS: atom_id res chain seq x y z
N VAL A 1 -18.62 -4.91 12.30
CA VAL A 1 -17.91 -3.84 13.01
C VAL A 1 -16.46 -4.25 13.10
N ASN A 2 -15.64 -3.62 12.32
CA ASN A 2 -14.21 -3.82 12.42
C ASN A 2 -13.72 -3.10 13.68
N ALA A 3 -13.26 -3.87 14.65
CA ALA A 3 -12.74 -3.34 15.92
C ALA A 3 -11.48 -2.47 15.72
N GLY A 4 -11.13 -2.13 14.50
CA GLY A 4 -9.89 -1.45 14.20
C GLY A 4 -10.06 -0.09 13.54
N PHE A 5 -10.62 -0.06 12.33
CA PHE A 5 -10.72 1.16 11.54
C PHE A 5 -12.18 1.54 11.26
N PRO A 6 -12.47 2.84 11.10
CA PRO A 6 -13.78 3.25 10.62
C PRO A 6 -14.15 2.56 9.29
N GLU A 7 -15.42 2.24 9.16
CA GLU A 7 -15.95 1.59 7.96
C GLU A 7 -15.63 2.36 6.68
N ALA A 8 -15.62 3.69 6.77
CA ALA A 8 -15.28 4.56 5.65
C ALA A 8 -13.89 4.26 5.05
N LEU A 9 -12.93 3.86 5.87
CA LEU A 9 -11.60 3.47 5.38
C LEU A 9 -11.62 2.11 4.69
N ALA A 10 -12.40 1.18 5.22
CA ALA A 10 -12.52 -0.15 4.62
C ALA A 10 -13.25 -0.12 3.28
N ASP A 11 -14.22 0.77 3.14
CA ASP A 11 -15.07 0.87 1.95
C ASP A 11 -14.51 1.78 0.85
N ALA A 12 -13.62 2.70 1.19
CA ALA A 12 -13.06 3.64 0.21
C ALA A 12 -12.27 2.91 -0.88
N GLU A 13 -12.48 3.29 -2.14
CA GLU A 13 -11.71 2.73 -3.25
C GLU A 13 -10.23 3.09 -3.12
N PHE A 14 -9.94 4.34 -2.76
CA PHE A 14 -8.59 4.84 -2.55
C PHE A 14 -8.45 5.44 -1.16
N LEU A 15 -7.30 5.20 -0.55
CA LEU A 15 -6.90 5.88 0.66
C LEU A 15 -5.64 6.70 0.39
N SER A 16 -5.61 7.93 0.90
CA SER A 16 -4.38 8.70 0.98
C SER A 16 -3.58 8.16 2.16
N LEU A 17 -2.54 7.40 1.84
CA LEU A 17 -1.62 6.86 2.84
C LEU A 17 -0.44 7.80 2.98
N THR A 18 -0.29 8.40 4.15
CA THR A 18 0.85 9.26 4.46
C THR A 18 1.89 8.48 5.24
N THR A 19 3.10 8.44 4.70
CA THR A 19 4.28 7.91 5.36
C THR A 19 5.24 9.06 5.63
N PHE A 20 6.26 8.85 6.45
CA PHE A 20 7.11 9.93 6.93
C PHE A 20 8.57 9.67 6.60
N ARG A 21 9.27 10.70 6.14
CA ARG A 21 10.72 10.66 5.97
C ARG A 21 11.39 10.67 7.34
N ARG A 22 12.68 10.41 7.38
CA ARG A 22 13.47 10.41 8.63
C ARG A 22 13.41 11.75 9.37
N ASP A 23 13.31 12.86 8.64
CA ASP A 23 13.18 14.21 9.20
C ASP A 23 11.75 14.56 9.62
N GLY A 24 10.80 13.63 9.46
CA GLY A 24 9.41 13.83 9.80
C GLY A 24 8.55 14.40 8.67
N THR A 25 9.12 14.69 7.50
CA THR A 25 8.36 15.22 6.37
C THR A 25 7.32 14.21 5.89
N PRO A 26 6.01 14.57 5.84
CA PRO A 26 4.98 13.69 5.35
C PRO A 26 5.01 13.55 3.83
N VAL A 27 4.74 12.34 3.35
CA VAL A 27 4.58 12.05 1.92
C VAL A 27 3.32 11.22 1.74
N ALA A 28 2.32 11.79 1.09
CA ALA A 28 1.04 11.15 0.83
C ALA A 28 1.01 10.50 -0.54
N THR A 29 0.44 9.29 -0.61
CA THR A 29 0.21 8.60 -1.89
C THR A 29 -1.17 7.94 -1.86
N ALA A 30 -1.87 7.96 -3.00
CA ALA A 30 -3.12 7.23 -3.14
C ALA A 30 -2.84 5.75 -3.30
N VAL A 31 -3.49 4.91 -2.50
CA VAL A 31 -3.29 3.47 -2.51
C VAL A 31 -4.63 2.74 -2.50
N TRP A 32 -4.61 1.51 -2.98
CA TRP A 32 -5.67 0.55 -2.74
C TRP A 32 -5.37 -0.18 -1.43
N ALA A 33 -6.36 -0.19 -0.53
CA ALA A 33 -6.26 -0.89 0.73
C ALA A 33 -7.53 -1.72 0.94
N ALA A 34 -7.37 -2.92 1.45
CA ALA A 34 -8.47 -3.82 1.69
C ALA A 34 -8.53 -4.23 3.15
N PRO A 35 -9.75 -4.39 3.72
CA PRO A 35 -9.88 -4.91 5.07
C PRO A 35 -9.58 -6.40 5.13
N ASP A 36 -8.93 -6.79 6.21
CA ASP A 36 -8.63 -8.19 6.53
C ASP A 36 -8.71 -8.33 8.06
N GLY A 37 -9.90 -8.71 8.56
CA GLY A 37 -10.16 -8.71 9.99
C GLY A 37 -10.11 -7.30 10.58
N ASP A 38 -9.27 -7.10 11.59
CA ASP A 38 -9.10 -5.83 12.30
C ASP A 38 -7.99 -4.94 11.69
N ARG A 39 -7.41 -5.38 10.58
CA ARG A 39 -6.32 -4.65 9.89
C ARG A 39 -6.73 -4.24 8.47
N LEU A 40 -6.00 -3.28 7.93
CA LEU A 40 -5.99 -3.00 6.49
C LEU A 40 -4.72 -3.56 5.88
N VAL A 41 -4.80 -4.03 4.64
CA VAL A 41 -3.65 -4.51 3.90
C VAL A 41 -3.51 -3.76 2.59
N VAL A 42 -2.26 -3.52 2.18
CA VAL A 42 -1.90 -2.81 0.97
C VAL A 42 -0.92 -3.68 0.18
N TRP A 43 -1.09 -3.69 -1.14
CA TRP A 43 -0.18 -4.33 -2.08
C TRP A 43 0.60 -3.24 -2.79
N THR A 44 1.93 -3.27 -2.72
CA THR A 44 2.75 -2.21 -3.29
C THR A 44 4.08 -2.76 -3.83
N PRO A 45 4.69 -2.10 -4.84
CA PRO A 45 6.02 -2.51 -5.29
C PRO A 45 7.07 -2.32 -4.20
N ALA A 46 7.97 -3.29 -4.07
CA ALA A 46 9.04 -3.26 -3.06
C ALA A 46 9.97 -2.05 -3.21
N ALA A 47 10.15 -1.57 -4.44
CA ALA A 47 11.02 -0.42 -4.73
C ALA A 47 10.35 0.94 -4.51
N SER A 48 9.08 0.97 -4.05
CA SER A 48 8.38 2.24 -3.85
C SER A 48 8.96 3.05 -2.69
N GLY A 49 8.81 4.37 -2.76
CA GLY A 49 9.28 5.26 -1.70
C GLY A 49 8.58 5.01 -0.36
N LYS A 50 7.29 4.63 -0.38
CA LYS A 50 6.56 4.31 0.85
C LYS A 50 7.14 3.10 1.57
N VAL A 51 7.55 2.06 0.85
CA VAL A 51 8.24 0.90 1.46
C VAL A 51 9.54 1.33 2.12
N ARG A 52 10.31 2.17 1.46
CA ARG A 52 11.56 2.70 2.00
C ARG A 52 11.34 3.49 3.28
N ARG A 53 10.31 4.34 3.31
CA ARG A 53 9.97 5.13 4.50
C ARG A 53 9.47 4.25 5.64
N LEU A 54 8.70 3.22 5.35
CA LEU A 54 8.19 2.29 6.37
C LEU A 54 9.27 1.44 7.04
N ARG A 55 10.45 1.34 6.44
CA ARG A 55 11.59 0.68 7.07
C ARG A 55 12.16 1.49 8.25
N HIS A 56 11.87 2.78 8.31
CA HIS A 56 12.39 3.69 9.35
C HIS A 56 11.35 4.09 10.37
N THR A 57 10.09 4.17 9.98
CA THR A 57 9.02 4.54 10.89
C THR A 57 7.73 3.80 10.52
N ALA A 58 7.09 3.22 11.51
CA ALA A 58 5.84 2.49 11.34
C ALA A 58 4.62 3.41 11.30
N ARG A 59 4.75 4.65 11.75
CA ARG A 59 3.64 5.59 11.81
C ARG A 59 3.13 5.94 10.42
N VAL A 60 1.80 5.88 10.26
CA VAL A 60 1.12 6.30 9.04
C VAL A 60 -0.16 7.05 9.40
N THR A 61 -0.71 7.80 8.45
CA THR A 61 -2.06 8.33 8.53
C THR A 61 -2.83 7.95 7.29
N LEU A 62 -4.15 7.81 7.45
CA LEU A 62 -5.05 7.34 6.41
C LEU A 62 -6.29 8.23 6.35
N VAL A 63 -6.69 8.59 5.14
CA VAL A 63 -7.92 9.34 4.89
C VAL A 63 -8.45 8.96 3.51
N PRO A 64 -9.78 8.80 3.32
CA PRO A 64 -10.33 8.54 1.99
C PRO A 64 -9.97 9.64 0.99
N CYS A 65 -9.60 9.24 -0.21
CA CYS A 65 -9.24 10.16 -1.27
C CYS A 65 -9.73 9.64 -2.62
N ASP A 66 -9.58 10.46 -3.66
CA ASP A 66 -9.83 10.05 -5.02
C ASP A 66 -8.57 9.41 -5.65
N ARG A 67 -8.69 9.01 -6.89
CA ARG A 67 -7.62 8.39 -7.67
C ARG A 67 -6.35 9.24 -7.75
N ARG A 68 -6.48 10.57 -7.67
CA ARG A 68 -5.34 11.50 -7.74
C ARG A 68 -4.72 11.78 -6.38
N GLY A 69 -5.32 11.26 -5.31
CA GLY A 69 -4.88 11.52 -3.96
C GLY A 69 -5.51 12.77 -3.33
N VAL A 70 -6.49 13.37 -3.98
CA VAL A 70 -7.23 14.50 -3.41
C VAL A 70 -8.18 13.97 -2.34
N VAL A 71 -8.05 14.46 -1.13
CA VAL A 71 -8.88 14.03 0.01
C VAL A 71 -10.34 14.34 -0.25
N ASP A 72 -11.21 13.36 0.01
CA ASP A 72 -12.65 13.50 -0.22
C ASP A 72 -13.24 14.59 0.68
N ALA A 73 -14.16 15.37 0.11
CA ALA A 73 -14.91 16.35 0.90
C ALA A 73 -15.70 15.61 2.00
N GLY A 74 -15.57 16.08 3.23
CA GLY A 74 -16.26 15.46 4.37
C GLY A 74 -15.61 14.18 4.88
N ALA A 75 -14.39 13.84 4.42
CA ALA A 75 -13.68 12.65 4.89
C ALA A 75 -13.30 12.69 6.39
N GLY A 76 -13.34 13.86 7.00
CA GLY A 76 -12.95 14.04 8.39
C GLY A 76 -11.45 14.07 8.59
N GLU A 77 -11.03 13.93 9.84
CA GLU A 77 -9.63 13.94 10.20
C GLU A 77 -8.95 12.64 9.76
N PRO A 78 -7.66 12.71 9.34
CA PRO A 78 -6.88 11.50 9.07
C PRO A 78 -6.81 10.58 10.29
N VAL A 79 -6.88 9.29 10.05
CA VAL A 79 -6.80 8.28 11.09
C VAL A 79 -5.35 7.80 11.20
N GLU A 80 -4.82 7.75 12.42
CA GLU A 80 -3.48 7.24 12.66
C GLU A 80 -3.43 5.72 12.68
N GLY A 81 -2.35 5.16 12.16
CA GLY A 81 -2.12 3.74 12.15
C GLY A 81 -0.64 3.40 12.28
N LEU A 82 -0.39 2.12 12.52
CA LEU A 82 0.96 1.55 12.53
C LEU A 82 1.06 0.53 11.42
N ALA A 83 2.05 0.71 10.56
CA ALA A 83 2.27 -0.13 9.39
C ALA A 83 3.46 -1.07 9.60
N ARG A 84 3.33 -2.28 9.06
CA ARG A 84 4.38 -3.29 9.09
C ARG A 84 4.53 -3.89 7.70
N LEU A 85 5.76 -3.98 7.22
CA LEU A 85 6.07 -4.71 5.98
C LEU A 85 5.93 -6.20 6.25
N LEU A 86 5.18 -6.89 5.40
CA LEU A 86 4.93 -8.30 5.54
C LEU A 86 5.98 -9.13 4.79
N PRO A 87 6.44 -10.25 5.37
CA PRO A 87 7.33 -11.17 4.66
C PRO A 87 6.61 -11.83 3.48
N PRO A 88 7.34 -12.33 2.46
CA PRO A 88 6.73 -12.98 1.29
C PRO A 88 5.74 -14.11 1.63
N ALA A 89 5.96 -14.82 2.72
CA ALA A 89 5.06 -15.90 3.16
C ALA A 89 3.67 -15.40 3.55
N GLU A 90 3.51 -14.11 3.88
CA GLU A 90 2.23 -13.52 4.27
C GLU A 90 1.52 -12.79 3.13
N LEU A 91 2.02 -12.87 1.91
CA LEU A 91 1.39 -12.24 0.73
C LEU A 91 0.06 -12.91 0.33
N GLY A 92 -0.14 -14.18 0.63
CA GLY A 92 -1.36 -14.90 0.31
C GLY A 92 -2.62 -14.24 0.88
N PRO A 93 -2.67 -13.98 2.19
CA PRO A 93 -3.80 -13.25 2.80
C PRO A 93 -4.03 -11.87 2.21
N VAL A 94 -2.96 -11.13 1.91
CA VAL A 94 -3.06 -9.80 1.27
C VAL A 94 -3.72 -9.92 -0.10
N ARG A 95 -3.28 -10.86 -0.91
CA ARG A 95 -3.85 -11.11 -2.24
C ARG A 95 -5.33 -11.48 -2.14
N ARG A 96 -5.71 -12.32 -1.19
CA ARG A 96 -7.11 -12.70 -0.98
C ARG A 96 -7.98 -11.50 -0.60
N ALA A 97 -7.51 -10.66 0.32
CA ALA A 97 -8.24 -9.47 0.75
C ALA A 97 -8.40 -8.46 -0.39
N MET A 98 -7.34 -8.24 -1.16
CA MET A 98 -7.37 -7.34 -2.32
C MET A 98 -8.31 -7.87 -3.40
N THR A 99 -8.29 -9.16 -3.68
CA THR A 99 -9.18 -9.79 -4.65
C THR A 99 -10.64 -9.71 -4.20
N ALA A 100 -10.90 -9.92 -2.91
CA ALA A 100 -12.25 -9.83 -2.35
C ALA A 100 -12.86 -8.42 -2.51
N LYS A 101 -12.06 -7.38 -2.32
CA LYS A 101 -12.52 -5.99 -2.42
C LYS A 101 -12.55 -5.47 -3.86
N TYR A 102 -11.48 -5.67 -4.62
CA TYR A 102 -11.29 -5.05 -5.94
C TYR A 102 -11.58 -6.00 -7.10
N GLY A 103 -11.63 -7.30 -6.87
CA GLY A 103 -11.96 -8.29 -7.86
C GLY A 103 -11.01 -8.30 -9.05
N TRP A 104 -11.56 -8.28 -10.27
CA TRP A 104 -10.78 -8.32 -11.51
C TRP A 104 -9.86 -7.11 -11.69
N LYS A 105 -10.23 -5.94 -11.13
CA LYS A 105 -9.38 -4.73 -11.16
C LYS A 105 -8.03 -4.98 -10.51
N PHE A 106 -8.01 -5.73 -9.41
CA PHE A 106 -6.76 -6.08 -8.75
C PHE A 106 -5.93 -7.03 -9.61
N ARG A 107 -6.56 -8.00 -10.25
CA ARG A 107 -5.86 -8.95 -11.14
C ARG A 107 -5.19 -8.24 -12.31
N GLU A 108 -5.89 -7.30 -12.94
CA GLU A 108 -5.32 -6.49 -14.02
C GLU A 108 -4.16 -5.62 -13.55
N PHE A 109 -4.32 -4.99 -12.40
CA PHE A 109 -3.29 -4.16 -11.81
C PHE A 109 -2.03 -4.98 -11.45
N ALA A 110 -2.22 -6.16 -10.85
CA ALA A 110 -1.11 -7.05 -10.52
C ALA A 110 -0.40 -7.57 -11.79
N ALA A 111 -1.17 -7.88 -12.84
CA ALA A 111 -0.62 -8.28 -14.13
C ALA A 111 0.17 -7.16 -14.80
N LEU A 112 -0.36 -5.93 -14.74
CA LEU A 112 0.32 -4.75 -15.27
C LEU A 112 1.62 -4.47 -14.52
N LEU A 113 1.63 -4.61 -13.20
CA LEU A 113 2.84 -4.46 -12.41
C LEU A 113 3.89 -5.50 -12.76
N ARG A 114 3.48 -6.75 -13.02
CA ARG A 114 4.37 -7.80 -13.51
C ARG A 114 4.97 -7.44 -14.87
N PHE A 115 4.15 -6.94 -15.78
CA PHE A 115 4.59 -6.52 -17.11
C PHE A 115 5.57 -5.35 -17.03
N VAL A 116 5.25 -4.31 -16.24
CA VAL A 116 6.12 -3.16 -16.02
C VAL A 116 7.41 -3.59 -15.32
N GLY A 117 7.32 -4.52 -14.37
CA GLY A 117 8.47 -5.11 -13.71
C GLY A 117 9.38 -5.84 -14.68
N LEU A 118 8.82 -6.64 -15.59
CA LEU A 118 9.55 -7.36 -16.63
C LEU A 118 10.23 -6.42 -17.64
N THR A 119 9.55 -5.34 -18.06
CA THR A 119 10.13 -4.36 -18.98
C THR A 119 11.25 -3.55 -18.30
N ARG A 120 11.08 -3.19 -17.02
CA ARG A 120 12.13 -2.56 -16.22
C ARG A 120 13.30 -3.49 -15.98
N LEU A 121 13.03 -4.76 -15.73
CA LEU A 121 14.05 -5.79 -15.57
C LEU A 121 14.85 -5.96 -16.88
N HIS A 122 14.17 -5.95 -18.02
CA HIS A 122 14.82 -6.04 -19.33
C HIS A 122 15.72 -4.83 -19.62
N ARG A 123 15.29 -3.63 -19.24
CA ARG A 123 16.11 -2.41 -19.33
C ARG A 123 17.30 -2.46 -18.37
N LEU A 124 17.13 -3.00 -17.18
CA LEU A 124 18.16 -3.08 -16.14
C LEU A 124 19.22 -4.15 -16.45
N ILE A 125 18.83 -5.25 -17.08
CA ILE A 125 19.74 -6.26 -17.57
C ILE A 125 20.67 -5.67 -18.63
N ARG A 126 20.16 -4.79 -19.50
CA ARG A 126 20.95 -4.08 -20.50
C ARG A 126 21.88 -3.02 -19.90
N SER A 127 21.57 -2.47 -18.73
CA SER A 127 22.35 -1.39 -18.08
C SER A 127 23.21 -1.85 -16.90
N GLY A 128 23.25 -3.16 -16.60
CA GLY A 128 24.06 -3.71 -15.51
C GLY A 128 23.49 -3.48 -14.11
N GLY A 129 22.25 -3.00 -13.98
CA GLY A 129 21.62 -2.65 -12.71
C GLY A 129 20.81 -3.77 -12.04
N LEU A 130 21.23 -5.02 -12.14
CA LEU A 130 20.51 -6.21 -11.69
C LEU A 130 20.12 -6.20 -10.19
N ARG A 131 20.81 -5.43 -9.35
CA ARG A 131 20.57 -5.43 -7.89
C ARG A 131 19.33 -4.62 -7.45
N ARG A 132 18.81 -3.71 -8.31
CA ARG A 132 17.66 -2.85 -7.98
C ARG A 132 16.31 -3.44 -8.40
N ALA A 133 16.31 -4.48 -9.22
CA ALA A 133 15.10 -5.11 -9.74
C ALA A 133 14.64 -6.30 -8.88
N ALA A 134 15.42 -6.71 -7.88
CA ALA A 134 15.11 -7.82 -6.99
C ALA A 134 14.09 -7.39 -5.94
N GLY A 135 12.83 -7.28 -6.36
CA GLY A 135 11.79 -6.96 -5.41
C GLY A 135 10.44 -7.01 -6.10
N GLY A 136 9.80 -8.14 -6.02
CA GLY A 136 8.39 -8.25 -6.38
C GLY A 136 7.51 -7.37 -5.49
N PRO A 137 6.20 -7.58 -5.51
CA PRO A 137 5.28 -6.85 -4.65
C PRO A 137 5.52 -7.18 -3.18
N VAL A 138 5.23 -6.20 -2.33
CA VAL A 138 5.29 -6.32 -0.87
C VAL A 138 3.91 -6.04 -0.31
N GLY A 139 3.52 -6.82 0.69
CA GLY A 139 2.33 -6.55 1.48
C GLY A 139 2.66 -5.62 2.63
N VAL A 140 1.75 -4.71 2.93
CA VAL A 140 1.82 -3.84 4.10
C VAL A 140 0.58 -4.09 4.94
N GLU A 141 0.80 -4.38 6.21
CA GLU A 141 -0.27 -4.46 7.21
C GLU A 141 -0.36 -3.12 7.92
N ILE A 142 -1.57 -2.61 8.10
CA ILE A 142 -1.81 -1.40 8.87
C ILE A 142 -2.82 -1.71 9.97
N ARG A 143 -2.44 -1.42 11.21
CA ARG A 143 -3.31 -1.54 12.38
C ARG A 143 -3.57 -0.16 12.97
N PRO A 144 -4.72 0.04 13.64
CA PRO A 144 -4.96 1.31 14.31
C PRO A 144 -3.86 1.61 15.33
N ALA A 145 -3.47 2.86 15.42
CA ALA A 145 -2.63 3.33 16.53
C ALA A 145 -3.56 3.53 17.73
N ASP A 146 -3.18 2.98 18.87
CA ASP A 146 -3.96 3.11 20.13
C ASP A 146 -3.93 4.55 20.66
#